data_bcfb2205c1f84ffe4957b27f0fa5106c
#
_entry.id   bcfb2205c1f84ffe4957b27f0fa5106c
#
_cell.length_a   1.000
_cell.length_b   1.000
_cell.length_c   1.000
_cell.angle_alpha   90.00
_cell.angle_beta   90.00
_cell.angle_gamma   90.00
#
_symmetry.space_group_name_H-M   'P 1'
#
loop_
_entity.id
_entity.type
_entity.pdbx_description
1 polymer ?
#
loop_
_entity_poly.entity_id
_entity_poly.type
_entity_poly.pdbx_seq_one_letter_code
_entity_poly.pdbx_strand_id
1 'polypeptide(L)'
;MKLAIMTKPTFFVEEDKILATLFEAGLDNLHLYKPNSSPIYSERLLSLLPEKFYDKITVHGHFYLKEEYRLAGIHLDDNSETVPNGYKGRISGTCRNIDDLRMMKKKYSYVFLGNIFNSISLPTATSCFTMNDLEAAAKEGLIDKKVY
;
A
#
# COMPACT_ATOMS: atom_id res chain seq x y z
N MET A 1 13.19 6.29 -9.50
CA MET A 1 11.79 6.47 -9.05
C MET A 1 11.32 5.15 -8.47
N LYS A 2 10.68 5.12 -7.31
CA LYS A 2 10.09 3.91 -6.76
C LYS A 2 8.63 3.86 -7.18
N LEU A 3 8.16 2.69 -7.60
CA LEU A 3 6.78 2.47 -7.99
C LEU A 3 6.11 1.53 -6.99
N ALA A 4 4.97 1.95 -6.46
CA ALA A 4 4.07 1.08 -5.72
C ALA A 4 2.77 0.91 -6.53
N ILE A 5 2.29 -0.31 -6.61
CA ILE A 5 1.02 -0.64 -7.27
C ILE A 5 0.08 -1.22 -6.22
N MET A 6 -1.17 -0.78 -6.23
CA MET A 6 -2.24 -1.36 -5.43
C MET A 6 -3.12 -2.24 -6.30
N THR A 7 -3.46 -3.44 -5.85
CA THR A 7 -4.39 -4.32 -6.57
C THR A 7 -5.79 -3.71 -6.64
N LYS A 8 -6.59 -4.14 -7.61
CA LYS A 8 -8.04 -3.85 -7.58
C LYS A 8 -8.67 -4.47 -6.32
N PRO A 9 -9.76 -3.87 -5.79
CA PRO A 9 -10.48 -4.42 -4.64
C PRO A 9 -11.04 -5.82 -4.87
N THR A 10 -11.35 -6.16 -6.13
CA THR A 10 -11.93 -7.45 -6.53
C THR A 10 -10.88 -8.34 -7.19
N PHE A 11 -11.02 -9.65 -6.99
CA PHE A 11 -10.23 -10.64 -7.73
C PHE A 11 -10.75 -10.77 -9.18
N PHE A 12 -9.85 -11.11 -10.08
CA PHE A 12 -10.19 -11.37 -11.48
C PHE A 12 -9.30 -12.47 -12.07
N VAL A 13 -9.74 -13.03 -13.19
CA VAL A 13 -9.04 -14.15 -13.85
C VAL A 13 -7.66 -13.69 -14.32
N GLU A 14 -6.64 -14.52 -14.10
CA GLU A 14 -5.23 -14.29 -14.46
C GLU A 14 -4.56 -13.13 -13.70
N GLU A 15 -5.12 -12.67 -12.60
CA GLU A 15 -4.49 -11.63 -11.76
C GLU A 15 -3.08 -12.04 -11.33
N ASP A 16 -2.88 -13.29 -10.95
CA ASP A 16 -1.58 -13.87 -10.58
C ASP A 16 -0.54 -13.73 -11.70
N LYS A 17 -0.92 -14.00 -12.95
CA LYS A 17 -0.03 -13.88 -14.11
C LYS A 17 0.36 -12.43 -14.39
N ILE A 18 -0.60 -11.51 -14.28
CA ILE A 18 -0.35 -10.08 -14.44
C ILE A 18 0.60 -9.58 -13.35
N LEU A 19 0.36 -9.94 -12.09
CA LEU A 19 1.23 -9.56 -10.97
C LEU A 19 2.64 -10.14 -11.13
N ALA A 20 2.76 -11.42 -11.52
CA ALA A 20 4.06 -12.03 -11.79
C ALA A 20 4.82 -11.27 -12.90
N THR A 21 4.14 -10.92 -13.99
CA THR A 21 4.73 -10.13 -15.09
C THR A 21 5.21 -8.76 -14.63
N LEU A 22 4.44 -8.08 -13.78
CA LEU A 22 4.84 -6.79 -13.21
C LEU A 22 6.09 -6.92 -12.33
N PHE A 23 6.18 -7.96 -11.52
CA PHE A 23 7.37 -8.22 -10.71
C PHE A 23 8.59 -8.55 -11.55
N GLU A 24 8.45 -9.35 -12.61
CA GLU A 24 9.55 -9.61 -13.56
C GLU A 24 10.00 -8.35 -14.31
N ALA A 25 9.07 -7.42 -14.55
CA ALA A 25 9.37 -6.11 -15.12
C ALA A 25 10.01 -5.12 -14.12
N GLY A 26 10.24 -5.55 -12.87
CA GLY A 26 10.94 -4.75 -11.86
C GLY A 26 10.04 -4.01 -10.86
N LEU A 27 8.78 -4.42 -10.69
CA LEU A 27 7.94 -3.87 -9.62
C LEU A 27 8.57 -4.18 -8.24
N ASP A 28 8.75 -3.12 -7.44
CA ASP A 28 9.41 -3.22 -6.12
C ASP A 28 8.44 -3.27 -4.95
N ASN A 29 7.19 -2.81 -5.13
CA ASN A 29 6.22 -2.74 -4.05
C ASN A 29 4.80 -2.95 -4.57
N LEU A 30 4.20 -4.07 -4.19
CA LEU A 30 2.80 -4.38 -4.46
C LEU A 30 2.00 -4.27 -3.16
N HIS A 31 0.90 -3.54 -3.19
CA HIS A 31 -0.08 -3.51 -2.13
C HIS A 31 -1.25 -4.43 -2.47
N LEU A 32 -1.35 -5.53 -1.73
CA LEU A 32 -2.46 -6.48 -1.85
C LEU A 32 -3.66 -5.94 -1.08
N TYR A 33 -4.55 -5.26 -1.79
CA TYR A 33 -5.75 -4.61 -1.26
C TYR A 33 -7.01 -5.37 -1.72
N LYS A 34 -7.63 -6.13 -0.83
CA LYS A 34 -8.82 -6.95 -1.11
C LYS A 34 -9.85 -6.78 0.01
N PRO A 35 -10.41 -5.57 0.15
CA PRO A 35 -11.37 -5.28 1.22
C PRO A 35 -12.61 -6.16 1.09
N ASN A 36 -13.23 -6.49 2.22
CA ASN A 36 -14.48 -7.26 2.29
C ASN A 36 -14.42 -8.66 1.65
N SER A 37 -13.23 -9.19 1.38
CA SER A 37 -13.05 -10.53 0.85
C SER A 37 -12.67 -11.52 1.96
N SER A 38 -13.03 -12.79 1.80
CA SER A 38 -12.51 -13.84 2.68
C SER A 38 -10.99 -13.98 2.49
N PRO A 39 -10.20 -14.18 3.56
CA PRO A 39 -8.76 -14.32 3.48
C PRO A 39 -8.31 -15.47 2.58
N ILE A 40 -9.09 -16.53 2.44
CA ILE A 40 -8.77 -17.68 1.59
C ILE A 40 -8.49 -17.31 0.13
N TYR A 41 -9.14 -16.25 -0.37
CA TYR A 41 -8.86 -15.77 -1.75
C TYR A 41 -7.52 -15.07 -1.86
N SER A 42 -7.11 -14.32 -0.84
CA SER A 42 -5.77 -13.72 -0.78
C SER A 42 -4.70 -14.79 -0.62
N GLU A 43 -4.92 -15.79 0.21
CA GLU A 43 -4.04 -16.96 0.35
C GLU A 43 -3.87 -17.69 -0.98
N ARG A 44 -4.97 -17.95 -1.68
CA ARG A 44 -4.93 -18.57 -3.00
C ARG A 44 -4.15 -17.74 -4.01
N LEU A 45 -4.37 -16.43 -4.06
CA LEU A 45 -3.62 -15.55 -4.97
C LEU A 45 -2.12 -15.59 -4.64
N LEU A 46 -1.75 -15.49 -3.35
CA LEU A 46 -0.36 -15.59 -2.92
C LEU A 46 0.25 -16.94 -3.31
N SER A 47 -0.45 -18.06 -3.11
CA SER A 47 0.05 -19.38 -3.46
C SER A 47 0.31 -19.59 -4.96
N LEU A 48 -0.31 -18.79 -5.82
CA LEU A 48 -0.09 -18.80 -7.27
C LEU A 48 1.11 -17.93 -7.69
N LEU A 49 1.59 -17.04 -6.81
CA LEU A 49 2.74 -16.18 -7.08
C LEU A 49 4.04 -16.87 -6.67
N PRO A 50 5.14 -16.70 -7.43
CA PRO A 50 6.46 -17.18 -7.02
C PRO A 50 6.90 -16.57 -5.68
N GLU A 51 7.37 -17.38 -4.74
CA GLU A 51 7.81 -16.97 -3.39
C GLU A 51 8.89 -15.87 -3.40
N LYS A 52 9.73 -15.85 -4.44
CA LYS A 52 10.76 -14.80 -4.63
C LYS A 52 10.23 -13.37 -4.66
N PHE A 53 8.91 -13.18 -4.79
CA PHE A 53 8.27 -11.87 -4.81
C PHE A 53 7.59 -11.49 -3.49
N TYR A 54 7.49 -12.40 -2.55
CA TYR A 54 6.75 -12.18 -1.30
C TYR A 54 7.31 -11.02 -0.47
N ASP A 55 8.62 -10.83 -0.45
CA ASP A 55 9.30 -9.72 0.22
C ASP A 55 9.03 -8.33 -0.41
N LYS A 56 8.29 -8.29 -1.53
CA LYS A 56 7.83 -7.08 -2.22
C LYS A 56 6.33 -6.83 -2.05
N ILE A 57 5.61 -7.68 -1.31
CA ILE A 57 4.16 -7.59 -1.14
C ILE A 57 3.83 -7.04 0.24
N THR A 58 3.03 -5.98 0.29
CA THR A 58 2.46 -5.39 1.51
C THR A 58 0.96 -5.71 1.53
N VAL A 59 0.44 -6.23 2.64
CA VAL A 59 -0.95 -6.64 2.74
C VAL A 59 -1.79 -5.60 3.49
N HIS A 60 -3.03 -5.39 3.01
CA HIS A 60 -4.07 -4.60 3.66
C HIS A 60 -5.10 -5.56 4.29
N GLY A 61 -5.37 -5.40 5.57
CA GLY A 61 -6.19 -6.36 6.31
C GLY A 61 -5.55 -7.75 6.40
N HIS A 62 -6.20 -8.68 7.08
CA HIS A 62 -5.70 -10.04 7.27
C HIS A 62 -4.19 -10.11 7.56
N PHE A 63 -3.72 -9.29 8.49
CA PHE A 63 -2.27 -9.03 8.75
C PHE A 63 -1.46 -10.27 9.09
N TYR A 64 -2.10 -11.38 9.53
CA TYR A 64 -1.44 -12.66 9.75
C TYR A 64 -0.76 -13.22 8.49
N LEU A 65 -1.28 -12.89 7.29
CA LEU A 65 -0.69 -13.30 6.02
C LEU A 65 0.75 -12.83 5.85
N LYS A 66 1.10 -11.68 6.46
CA LYS A 66 2.47 -11.19 6.42
C LYS A 66 3.45 -12.18 7.07
N GLU A 67 3.09 -12.77 8.21
CA GLU A 67 3.97 -13.73 8.88
C GLU A 67 3.95 -15.08 8.17
N GLU A 68 2.78 -15.56 7.78
CA GLU A 68 2.59 -16.86 7.14
C GLU A 68 3.33 -16.96 5.80
N TYR A 69 3.24 -15.93 4.97
CA TYR A 69 3.88 -15.88 3.65
C TYR A 69 5.19 -15.08 3.64
N ARG A 70 5.69 -14.59 4.78
CA ARG A 70 6.89 -13.75 4.89
C ARG A 70 6.84 -12.53 3.99
N LEU A 71 5.68 -11.87 3.93
CA LEU A 71 5.48 -10.69 3.10
C LEU A 71 6.32 -9.49 3.59
N ALA A 72 6.41 -8.46 2.76
CA ALA A 72 7.19 -7.26 3.04
C ALA A 72 6.71 -6.48 4.27
N GLY A 73 5.38 -6.39 4.47
CA GLY A 73 4.82 -5.59 5.54
C GLY A 73 3.30 -5.54 5.54
N ILE A 74 2.78 -4.65 6.36
CA ILE A 74 1.36 -4.36 6.46
C ILE A 74 1.09 -2.88 6.13
N HIS A 75 -0.10 -2.60 5.64
CA HIS A 75 -0.59 -1.24 5.44
C HIS A 75 -1.83 -1.00 6.29
N LEU A 76 -1.86 0.13 6.99
CA LEU A 76 -3.02 0.57 7.77
C LEU A 76 -3.81 1.57 6.93
N ASP A 77 -5.02 1.19 6.54
CA ASP A 77 -5.87 2.00 5.66
C ASP A 77 -6.48 3.19 6.38
N ASP A 78 -6.69 3.06 7.68
CA ASP A 78 -7.17 4.14 8.54
C ASP A 78 -6.57 4.09 9.96
N ASN A 79 -6.86 5.14 10.74
CA ASN A 79 -6.36 5.28 12.11
C ASN A 79 -7.03 4.34 13.14
N SER A 80 -8.09 3.64 12.76
CA SER A 80 -8.78 2.67 13.63
C SER A 80 -8.11 1.30 13.61
N GLU A 81 -7.35 1.00 12.57
CA GLU A 81 -6.61 -0.24 12.47
C GLU A 81 -5.44 -0.29 13.45
N THR A 82 -5.31 -1.39 14.14
CA THR A 82 -4.26 -1.60 15.12
C THR A 82 -3.20 -2.57 14.61
N VAL A 83 -1.95 -2.22 14.86
CA VAL A 83 -0.82 -3.12 14.58
C VAL A 83 -0.94 -4.35 15.48
N PRO A 84 -0.83 -5.57 14.96
CA PRO A 84 -0.86 -6.78 15.77
C PRO A 84 0.19 -6.76 16.89
N ASN A 85 -0.15 -7.27 18.06
CA ASN A 85 0.77 -7.33 19.19
C ASN A 85 2.06 -8.08 18.83
N GLY A 86 3.20 -7.48 19.16
CA GLY A 86 4.51 -8.08 18.87
C GLY A 86 4.94 -8.03 17.40
N TYR A 87 4.19 -7.34 16.53
CA TYR A 87 4.53 -7.22 15.12
C TYR A 87 5.92 -6.61 14.91
N LYS A 88 6.71 -7.29 14.08
CA LYS A 88 8.04 -6.83 13.64
C LYS A 88 8.08 -6.83 12.12
N GLY A 89 8.14 -5.67 11.52
CA GLY A 89 8.18 -5.55 10.05
C GLY A 89 7.87 -4.13 9.59
N ARG A 90 7.80 -3.96 8.28
CA ARG A 90 7.44 -2.68 7.68
C ARG A 90 5.96 -2.39 7.90
N ILE A 91 5.68 -1.17 8.33
CA ILE A 91 4.31 -0.64 8.45
C ILE A 91 4.22 0.59 7.56
N SER A 92 3.18 0.67 6.78
CA SER A 92 2.83 1.86 6.01
C SER A 92 1.41 2.31 6.32
N GLY A 93 1.06 3.50 5.90
CA GLY A 93 -0.29 4.04 6.09
C GLY A 93 -0.61 5.11 5.05
N THR A 94 -1.89 5.46 4.92
CA THR A 94 -2.37 6.50 4.01
C THR A 94 -2.62 7.80 4.76
N CYS A 95 -2.02 8.90 4.30
CA CYS A 95 -2.20 10.25 4.81
C CYS A 95 -3.05 11.06 3.84
N ARG A 96 -4.11 11.70 4.34
CA ARG A 96 -5.08 12.45 3.54
C ARG A 96 -5.04 13.96 3.78
N ASN A 97 -4.10 14.42 4.62
CA ASN A 97 -3.84 15.85 4.84
C ASN A 97 -2.35 16.06 5.14
N ILE A 98 -1.85 17.28 4.90
CA ILE A 98 -0.44 17.61 5.08
C ILE A 98 -0.05 17.70 6.56
N ASP A 99 -0.97 18.11 7.43
CA ASP A 99 -0.67 18.34 8.85
C ASP A 99 -0.28 17.03 9.55
N ASP A 100 -0.93 15.92 9.22
CA ASP A 100 -0.63 14.61 9.77
C ASP A 100 0.64 13.96 9.20
N LEU A 101 1.07 14.40 8.02
CA LEU A 101 2.17 13.77 7.29
C LEU A 101 3.46 13.69 8.10
N ARG A 102 3.80 14.77 8.82
CA ARG A 102 5.01 14.84 9.66
C ARG A 102 5.00 13.78 10.77
N MET A 103 3.84 13.57 11.40
CA MET A 103 3.67 12.58 12.46
C MET A 103 3.69 11.16 11.88
N MET A 104 2.97 10.93 10.78
CA MET A 104 2.89 9.63 10.13
C MET A 104 4.25 9.16 9.59
N LYS A 105 5.07 10.04 9.05
CA LYS A 105 6.46 9.73 8.62
C LYS A 105 7.36 9.26 9.77
N LYS A 106 7.09 9.67 11.01
CA LYS A 106 7.83 9.17 12.19
C LYS A 106 7.36 7.79 12.62
N LYS A 107 6.05 7.52 12.47
CA LYS A 107 5.40 6.28 12.89
C LYS A 107 5.59 5.15 11.89
N TYR A 108 5.58 5.45 10.58
CA TYR A 108 5.56 4.47 9.50
C TYR A 108 6.88 4.40 8.73
N SER A 109 7.13 3.26 8.10
CA SER A 109 8.28 3.05 7.22
C SER A 109 8.19 3.92 5.97
N TYR A 110 6.97 4.08 5.44
CA TYR A 110 6.60 5.00 4.37
C TYR A 110 5.11 5.33 4.45
N VAL A 111 4.70 6.36 3.74
CA VAL A 111 3.33 6.88 3.76
C VAL A 111 2.86 7.10 2.33
N PHE A 112 1.63 6.67 2.03
CA PHE A 112 0.92 7.10 0.84
C PHE A 112 0.27 8.46 1.11
N LEU A 113 0.57 9.43 0.26
CA LEU A 113 -0.10 10.72 0.28
C LEU A 113 -1.20 10.70 -0.79
N GLY A 114 -2.41 10.60 -0.38
CA GLY A 114 -3.48 10.43 -1.36
C GLY A 114 -4.87 10.82 -0.87
N ASN A 115 -5.76 11.14 -1.81
CA ASN A 115 -5.58 11.10 -3.26
C ASN A 115 -5.01 12.44 -3.78
N ILE A 116 -3.92 12.42 -4.54
CA ILE A 116 -3.37 13.64 -5.15
C ILE A 116 -4.23 14.09 -6.33
N PHE A 117 -4.70 13.12 -7.14
CA PHE A 117 -5.60 13.36 -8.27
C PHE A 117 -6.94 12.66 -8.06
N ASN A 118 -7.95 13.12 -8.80
CA ASN A 118 -9.21 12.38 -8.86
C ASN A 118 -8.98 11.02 -9.49
N SER A 119 -9.59 9.98 -8.91
CA SER A 119 -9.47 8.63 -9.44
C SER A 119 -10.27 8.48 -10.73
N ILE A 120 -9.66 7.86 -11.74
CA ILE A 120 -10.34 7.52 -13.01
C ILE A 120 -11.25 6.29 -12.81
N SER A 121 -10.80 5.33 -11.98
CA SER A 121 -11.51 4.05 -11.78
C SER A 121 -12.55 4.09 -10.66
N LEU A 122 -12.48 5.07 -9.76
CA LEU A 122 -13.39 5.25 -8.63
C LEU A 122 -13.83 6.72 -8.53
N PRO A 123 -14.94 7.12 -9.19
CA PRO A 123 -15.36 8.53 -9.27
C PRO A 123 -15.59 9.23 -7.93
N THR A 124 -15.87 8.46 -6.87
CA THR A 124 -16.03 8.99 -5.50
C THR A 124 -14.71 9.34 -4.81
N ALA A 125 -13.58 8.85 -5.31
CA ALA A 125 -12.27 9.13 -4.77
C ALA A 125 -11.67 10.39 -5.43
N THR A 126 -11.98 11.54 -4.83
CA THR A 126 -11.51 12.86 -5.29
C THR A 126 -10.18 13.25 -4.66
N SER A 127 -9.49 14.22 -5.28
CA SER A 127 -8.27 14.82 -4.71
C SER A 127 -8.53 15.40 -3.32
N CYS A 128 -7.58 15.18 -2.42
CA CYS A 128 -7.57 15.76 -1.06
C CYS A 128 -6.66 16.98 -0.95
N PHE A 129 -5.92 17.34 -2.00
CA PHE A 129 -4.87 18.36 -1.96
C PHE A 129 -4.99 19.34 -3.11
N THR A 130 -4.60 20.61 -2.85
CA THR A 130 -4.33 21.58 -3.91
C THR A 130 -2.85 21.47 -4.34
N MET A 131 -2.54 21.94 -5.55
CA MET A 131 -1.15 22.00 -5.99
C MET A 131 -0.30 22.90 -5.09
N ASN A 132 -0.87 24.00 -4.58
CA ASN A 132 -0.17 24.89 -3.65
C ASN A 132 0.21 24.19 -2.33
N ASP A 133 -0.67 23.35 -1.78
CA ASP A 133 -0.38 22.58 -0.56
C ASP A 133 0.78 21.61 -0.80
N LEU A 134 0.79 20.93 -1.94
CA LEU A 134 1.83 19.99 -2.31
C LEU A 134 3.18 20.68 -2.54
N GLU A 135 3.17 21.83 -3.22
CA GLU A 135 4.39 22.64 -3.44
C GLU A 135 4.95 23.16 -2.11
N ALA A 136 4.10 23.66 -1.22
CA ALA A 136 4.51 24.10 0.10
C ALA A 136 5.14 22.96 0.90
N ALA A 137 4.48 21.80 0.96
CA ALA A 137 4.97 20.62 1.65
C ALA A 137 6.29 20.09 1.06
N ALA A 138 6.47 20.19 -0.26
CA ALA A 138 7.71 19.82 -0.91
C ALA A 138 8.85 20.78 -0.56
N LYS A 139 8.60 22.10 -0.57
CA LYS A 139 9.57 23.13 -0.16
C LYS A 139 10.01 22.99 1.30
N GLU A 140 9.09 22.56 2.18
CA GLU A 140 9.38 22.25 3.57
C GLU A 140 10.12 20.91 3.78
N GLY A 141 10.34 20.12 2.73
CA GLY A 141 10.97 18.81 2.82
C GLY A 141 10.08 17.73 3.45
N LEU A 142 8.76 17.96 3.52
CA LEU A 142 7.82 16.97 4.02
C LEU A 142 7.60 15.84 3.02
N ILE A 143 7.59 16.15 1.72
CA ILE A 143 7.51 15.16 0.65
C ILE A 143 8.93 14.72 0.29
N ASP A 144 9.29 13.51 0.71
CA ASP A 144 10.63 12.94 0.51
C ASP A 144 10.54 11.47 0.06
N LYS A 145 11.65 10.73 0.14
CA LYS A 145 11.74 9.31 -0.25
C LYS A 145 10.85 8.34 0.53
N LYS A 146 10.22 8.79 1.62
CA LYS A 146 9.25 8.01 2.40
C LYS A 146 7.80 8.27 1.99
N VAL A 147 7.55 9.19 1.07
CA VAL A 147 6.21 9.58 0.62
C VAL A 147 6.00 9.09 -0.81
N TYR A 148 4.91 8.37 -1.03
CA TYR A 148 4.45 7.85 -2.32
C TYR A 148 3.17 8.53 -2.74
#